data_3f92a3c32742130272dae8787bd71fd1
#
_entry.id   3f92a3c32742130272dae8787bd71fd1
#
_cell.length_a   1.000
_cell.length_b   1.000
_cell.length_c   1.000
_cell.angle_alpha   90.00
_cell.angle_beta   90.00
_cell.angle_gamma   90.00
#
_symmetry.space_group_name_H-M   'P 1'
#
loop_
_entity.id
_entity.type
_entity.pdbx_description
1 polymer ?
#
loop_
_entity_poly.entity_id
_entity_poly.type
_entity_poly.pdbx_seq_one_letter_code
_entity_poly.pdbx_strand_id
1 'polypeptide(L)'
;EGLTGISHVLEHMMFKGTQKVPGGEFSRIIARAGGRDNAFTSRDHTVYHQQLHKSKLALALELEADRMVNLQFSGEEFVRELKVIMEERRMRTDDNAHAQLSELMMATVYAAHPYRTPVIGWMSDLENMGLADAMDWYKTWYAPNNTTLVVCGDVEAEDVFRLAGKFFGAIPARTLPQRKPQVEPPQR
;
A
#
# COMPACT_ATOMS: atom_id res chain seq x y z
N GLU A 1 -9.86 -13.79 -7.19
CA GLU A 1 -10.98 -14.08 -6.26
C GLU A 1 -10.40 -14.57 -4.94
N GLY A 2 -11.02 -14.24 -3.81
CA GLY A 2 -10.54 -14.67 -2.49
C GLY A 2 -9.41 -13.83 -1.88
N LEU A 3 -9.05 -12.69 -2.47
CA LEU A 3 -7.95 -11.81 -2.02
C LEU A 3 -8.36 -10.33 -1.93
N THR A 4 -9.65 -10.05 -1.70
CA THR A 4 -10.07 -8.66 -1.51
C THR A 4 -9.38 -8.06 -0.28
N GLY A 5 -8.97 -6.80 -0.36
CA GLY A 5 -8.21 -6.16 0.73
C GLY A 5 -6.70 -6.37 0.70
N ILE A 6 -6.16 -7.22 -0.21
CA ILE A 6 -4.72 -7.53 -0.25
C ILE A 6 -3.83 -6.28 -0.38
N SER A 7 -4.27 -5.27 -1.13
CA SER A 7 -3.52 -4.00 -1.26
C SER A 7 -3.44 -3.25 0.06
N HIS A 8 -4.53 -3.24 0.85
CA HIS A 8 -4.57 -2.63 2.18
C HIS A 8 -3.77 -3.44 3.20
N VAL A 9 -3.86 -4.76 3.14
CA VAL A 9 -3.01 -5.64 3.96
C VAL A 9 -1.54 -5.37 3.68
N LEU A 10 -1.15 -5.25 2.41
CA LEU A 10 0.23 -4.95 2.07
C LEU A 10 0.65 -3.53 2.47
N GLU A 11 -0.25 -2.55 2.43
CA GLU A 11 0.02 -1.21 2.98
C GLU A 11 0.52 -1.31 4.42
N HIS A 12 -0.18 -2.05 5.28
CA HIS A 12 0.23 -2.30 6.67
C HIS A 12 1.58 -3.01 6.76
N MET A 13 1.79 -4.02 5.92
CA MET A 13 3.03 -4.79 5.94
C MET A 13 4.24 -3.97 5.48
N MET A 14 4.05 -2.93 4.66
CA MET A 14 5.14 -2.05 4.20
C MET A 14 5.83 -1.28 5.33
N PHE A 15 5.25 -1.22 6.53
CA PHE A 15 5.85 -0.64 7.73
C PHE A 15 6.58 -1.66 8.62
N LYS A 16 6.59 -2.94 8.24
CA LYS A 16 7.23 -4.00 9.05
C LYS A 16 8.75 -4.05 8.89
N GLY A 17 9.30 -3.39 7.87
CA GLY A 17 10.72 -3.13 7.75
C GLY A 17 11.44 -3.94 6.68
N THR A 18 12.73 -3.73 6.65
CA THR A 18 13.69 -4.37 5.77
C THR A 18 14.89 -4.85 6.61
N GLN A 19 15.83 -5.55 6.00
CA GLN A 19 17.07 -5.88 6.69
C GLN A 19 17.84 -4.63 7.13
N LYS A 20 17.80 -3.55 6.32
CA LYS A 20 18.48 -2.28 6.59
C LYS A 20 17.72 -1.45 7.64
N VAL A 21 16.40 -1.47 7.59
CA VAL A 21 15.52 -0.69 8.45
C VAL A 21 14.51 -1.64 9.11
N PRO A 22 14.84 -2.21 10.28
CA PRO A 22 13.97 -3.16 10.97
C PRO A 22 12.59 -2.59 11.33
N GLY A 23 11.66 -3.47 11.64
CA GLY A 23 10.26 -3.12 11.91
C GLY A 23 10.08 -2.00 12.94
N GLY A 24 9.28 -0.99 12.57
CA GLY A 24 9.02 0.20 13.38
C GLY A 24 10.10 1.28 13.31
N GLU A 25 11.29 1.02 12.76
CA GLU A 25 12.35 2.03 12.67
C GLU A 25 12.09 3.03 11.54
N PHE A 26 11.37 2.69 10.50
CA PHE A 26 11.03 3.61 9.41
C PHE A 26 10.41 4.90 9.97
N SER A 27 9.28 4.79 10.65
CA SER A 27 8.56 5.92 11.23
C SER A 27 9.38 6.64 12.33
N ARG A 28 10.20 5.90 13.09
CA ARG A 28 11.10 6.50 14.09
C ARG A 28 12.19 7.34 13.43
N ILE A 29 12.78 6.89 12.32
CA ILE A 29 13.79 7.64 11.57
C ILE A 29 13.16 8.93 11.03
N ILE A 30 11.95 8.85 10.45
CA ILE A 30 11.21 10.00 9.95
C ILE A 30 10.90 10.97 11.08
N ALA A 31 10.40 10.49 12.21
CA ALA A 31 10.10 11.34 13.39
C ALA A 31 11.36 12.02 13.96
N ARG A 32 12.49 11.29 14.09
CA ARG A 32 13.79 11.88 14.52
C ARG A 32 14.30 12.92 13.53
N ALA A 33 13.95 12.81 12.26
CA ALA A 33 14.27 13.82 11.25
C ALA A 33 13.32 15.03 11.28
N GLY A 34 12.39 15.09 12.24
CA GLY A 34 11.41 16.17 12.41
C GLY A 34 10.22 16.07 11.47
N GLY A 35 9.95 14.88 10.92
CA GLY A 35 8.88 14.63 9.97
C GLY A 35 7.78 13.73 10.49
N ARG A 36 6.88 13.41 9.59
CA ARG A 36 5.82 12.44 9.79
C ARG A 36 5.60 11.63 8.51
N ASP A 37 5.19 10.41 8.67
CA ASP A 37 4.85 9.49 7.58
C ASP A 37 3.44 8.92 7.79
N ASN A 38 2.83 8.53 6.69
CA ASN A 38 1.58 7.80 6.69
C ASN A 38 1.38 7.10 5.33
N ALA A 39 0.31 6.33 5.21
CA ALA A 39 -0.13 5.74 3.95
C ALA A 39 -1.65 5.68 3.89
N PHE A 40 -2.18 5.44 2.71
CA PHE A 40 -3.58 5.07 2.51
C PHE A 40 -3.74 4.25 1.24
N THR A 41 -4.70 3.34 1.25
CA THR A 41 -5.13 2.59 0.07
C THR A 41 -6.48 3.07 -0.40
N SER A 42 -6.59 3.31 -1.70
CA SER A 42 -7.83 3.59 -2.39
C SER A 42 -8.21 2.42 -3.32
N ARG A 43 -9.21 2.63 -4.18
CA ARG A 43 -9.65 1.60 -5.13
C ARG A 43 -8.63 1.32 -6.23
N ASP A 44 -7.82 2.32 -6.61
CA ASP A 44 -6.92 2.24 -7.76
C ASP A 44 -5.45 2.32 -7.39
N HIS A 45 -5.12 2.80 -6.20
CA HIS A 45 -3.72 3.01 -5.78
C HIS A 45 -3.55 2.95 -4.27
N THR A 46 -2.33 2.64 -3.84
CA THR A 46 -1.84 2.85 -2.49
C THR A 46 -0.81 3.97 -2.52
N VAL A 47 -0.91 4.92 -1.60
CA VAL A 47 0.01 6.05 -1.46
C VAL A 47 0.75 5.94 -0.14
N TYR A 48 2.06 6.08 -0.21
CA TYR A 48 2.95 6.25 0.93
C TYR A 48 3.49 7.67 0.89
N HIS A 49 3.40 8.40 1.98
CA HIS A 49 3.83 9.80 1.97
C HIS A 49 4.56 10.20 3.25
N GLN A 50 5.52 11.10 3.11
CA GLN A 50 6.23 11.73 4.20
C GLN A 50 6.17 13.24 4.08
N GLN A 51 6.15 13.93 5.22
CA GLN A 51 6.36 15.35 5.32
C GLN A 51 7.62 15.61 6.13
N LEU A 52 8.60 16.23 5.50
CA LEU A 52 9.93 16.44 6.06
C LEU A 52 10.47 17.82 5.66
N HIS A 53 11.44 18.31 6.41
CA HIS A 53 12.23 19.45 5.96
C HIS A 53 12.99 19.07 4.67
N LYS A 54 13.12 20.00 3.71
CA LYS A 54 13.76 19.79 2.40
C LYS A 54 15.15 19.15 2.47
N SER A 55 15.95 19.47 3.50
CA SER A 55 17.27 18.85 3.71
C SER A 55 17.24 17.35 3.97
N LYS A 56 16.07 16.76 4.17
CA LYS A 56 15.85 15.32 4.41
C LYS A 56 15.28 14.57 3.21
N LEU A 57 15.16 15.24 2.05
CA LEU A 57 14.65 14.61 0.82
C LEU A 57 15.43 13.34 0.46
N ALA A 58 16.75 13.39 0.51
CA ALA A 58 17.59 12.22 0.20
C ALA A 58 17.30 11.03 1.13
N LEU A 59 17.09 11.29 2.43
CA LEU A 59 16.73 10.28 3.41
C LEU A 59 15.37 9.64 3.09
N ALA A 60 14.35 10.45 2.77
CA ALA A 60 13.04 9.93 2.42
C ALA A 60 13.10 9.03 1.18
N LEU A 61 13.78 9.46 0.12
CA LEU A 61 13.92 8.70 -1.12
C LEU A 61 14.71 7.40 -0.90
N GLU A 62 15.74 7.41 -0.07
CA GLU A 62 16.51 6.22 0.29
C GLU A 62 15.65 5.18 1.01
N LEU A 63 14.86 5.62 1.98
CA LEU A 63 13.96 4.74 2.74
C LEU A 63 12.85 4.14 1.86
N GLU A 64 12.27 4.94 0.97
CA GLU A 64 11.25 4.47 0.03
C GLU A 64 11.80 3.47 -0.99
N ALA A 65 12.99 3.75 -1.53
CA ALA A 65 13.64 2.82 -2.46
C ALA A 65 13.99 1.49 -1.78
N ASP A 66 14.45 1.53 -0.53
CA ASP A 66 14.75 0.32 0.24
C ASP A 66 13.51 -0.53 0.47
N ARG A 67 12.42 0.04 0.98
CA ARG A 67 11.20 -0.77 1.22
C ARG A 67 10.50 -1.24 -0.04
N MET A 68 10.70 -0.55 -1.17
CA MET A 68 10.16 -1.00 -2.46
C MET A 68 10.73 -2.36 -2.90
N VAL A 69 11.97 -2.69 -2.53
CA VAL A 69 12.65 -3.89 -3.01
C VAL A 69 13.04 -4.88 -1.93
N ASN A 70 13.18 -4.43 -0.68
CA ASN A 70 13.78 -5.20 0.40
C ASN A 70 12.81 -5.47 1.57
N LEU A 71 11.51 -5.27 1.36
CA LEU A 71 10.50 -5.54 2.39
C LEU A 71 10.62 -6.96 2.91
N GLN A 72 10.68 -7.09 4.23
CA GLN A 72 10.73 -8.37 4.93
C GLN A 72 9.78 -8.36 6.13
N PHE A 73 9.04 -9.43 6.29
CA PHE A 73 8.20 -9.68 7.46
C PHE A 73 8.03 -11.19 7.67
N SER A 74 7.88 -11.57 8.92
CA SER A 74 7.67 -12.96 9.31
C SER A 74 6.20 -13.36 9.20
N GLY A 75 5.95 -14.67 9.20
CA GLY A 75 4.57 -15.19 9.28
C GLY A 75 3.86 -14.77 10.56
N GLU A 76 4.59 -14.65 11.68
CA GLU A 76 4.01 -14.19 12.95
C GLU A 76 3.60 -12.72 12.89
N GLU A 77 4.42 -11.87 12.27
CA GLU A 77 4.08 -10.45 12.06
C GLU A 77 2.88 -10.30 11.14
N PHE A 78 2.83 -11.08 10.06
CA PHE A 78 1.70 -11.11 9.14
C PHE A 78 0.40 -11.47 9.87
N VAL A 79 0.38 -12.57 10.62
CA VAL A 79 -0.82 -13.02 11.37
C VAL A 79 -1.26 -12.00 12.41
N ARG A 80 -0.31 -11.34 13.10
CA ARG A 80 -0.64 -10.27 14.06
C ARG A 80 -1.27 -9.07 13.37
N GLU A 81 -0.69 -8.65 12.26
CA GLU A 81 -1.19 -7.48 11.53
C GLU A 81 -2.53 -7.75 10.87
N LEU A 82 -2.74 -8.94 10.34
CA LEU A 82 -4.01 -9.34 9.77
C LEU A 82 -5.16 -9.25 10.79
N LYS A 83 -4.88 -9.61 12.06
CA LYS A 83 -5.84 -9.43 13.17
C LYS A 83 -6.14 -7.94 13.44
N VAL A 84 -5.13 -7.07 13.34
CA VAL A 84 -5.32 -5.62 13.47
C VAL A 84 -6.24 -5.10 12.36
N ILE A 85 -6.03 -5.54 11.12
CA ILE A 85 -6.85 -5.16 9.97
C ILE A 85 -8.28 -5.67 10.10
N MET A 86 -8.46 -6.90 10.57
CA MET A 86 -9.80 -7.44 10.86
C MET A 86 -10.52 -6.63 11.94
N GLU A 87 -9.79 -6.19 12.97
CA GLU A 87 -10.37 -5.33 14.00
C GLU A 87 -10.69 -3.93 13.48
N GLU A 88 -9.82 -3.38 12.65
CA GLU A 88 -10.08 -2.13 11.94
C GLU A 88 -11.34 -2.23 11.08
N ARG A 89 -11.53 -3.34 10.35
CA ARG A 89 -12.75 -3.59 9.60
C ARG A 89 -13.98 -3.60 10.49
N ARG A 90 -13.92 -4.29 11.64
CA ARG A 90 -15.04 -4.28 12.60
C ARG A 90 -15.39 -2.86 13.03
N MET A 91 -14.40 -2.11 13.50
CA MET A 91 -14.61 -0.75 13.99
C MET A 91 -15.10 0.24 12.90
N ARG A 92 -14.52 0.14 11.70
CA ARG A 92 -14.81 1.10 10.62
C ARG A 92 -16.05 0.75 9.81
N THR A 93 -16.38 -0.53 9.69
CA THR A 93 -17.45 -1.02 8.82
C THR A 93 -18.53 -1.74 9.62
N ASP A 94 -18.21 -2.83 10.34
CA ASP A 94 -19.20 -3.72 10.92
C ASP A 94 -19.95 -3.07 12.08
N ASP A 95 -19.29 -2.19 12.84
CA ASP A 95 -19.89 -1.42 13.94
C ASP A 95 -20.49 -0.07 13.49
N ASN A 96 -20.51 0.21 12.18
CA ASN A 96 -20.97 1.47 11.63
C ASN A 96 -22.05 1.25 10.57
N ALA A 97 -23.29 1.51 10.92
CA ALA A 97 -24.44 1.29 10.04
C ALA A 97 -24.36 2.05 8.70
N HIS A 98 -23.81 3.26 8.68
CA HIS A 98 -23.63 4.03 7.46
C HIS A 98 -22.56 3.39 6.54
N ALA A 99 -21.47 2.90 7.13
CA ALA A 99 -20.42 2.22 6.37
C ALA A 99 -20.91 0.87 5.82
N GLN A 100 -21.68 0.10 6.61
CA GLN A 100 -22.33 -1.12 6.15
C GLN A 100 -23.28 -0.87 4.97
N LEU A 101 -24.10 0.17 5.06
CA LEU A 101 -25.00 0.55 3.97
C LEU A 101 -24.22 0.94 2.72
N SER A 102 -23.14 1.71 2.85
CA SER A 102 -22.29 2.11 1.73
C SER A 102 -21.61 0.91 1.08
N GLU A 103 -21.11 -0.04 1.88
CA GLU A 103 -20.49 -1.27 1.39
C GLU A 103 -21.51 -2.14 0.63
N LEU A 104 -22.70 -2.35 1.20
CA LEU A 104 -23.78 -3.10 0.57
C LEU A 104 -24.27 -2.42 -0.72
N MET A 105 -24.39 -1.10 -0.71
CA MET A 105 -24.74 -0.33 -1.90
C MET A 105 -23.72 -0.55 -3.02
N MET A 106 -22.44 -0.43 -2.76
CA MET A 106 -21.39 -0.65 -3.76
C MET A 106 -21.39 -2.09 -4.29
N ALA A 107 -21.56 -3.07 -3.41
CA ALA A 107 -21.64 -4.48 -3.77
C ALA A 107 -22.87 -4.80 -4.65
N THR A 108 -23.94 -4.01 -4.54
CA THR A 108 -25.19 -4.17 -5.29
C THR A 108 -25.17 -3.37 -6.60
N VAL A 109 -24.67 -2.14 -6.57
CA VAL A 109 -24.63 -1.23 -7.73
C VAL A 109 -23.71 -1.76 -8.83
N TYR A 110 -22.56 -2.35 -8.46
CA TYR A 110 -21.65 -2.94 -9.43
C TYR A 110 -21.86 -4.44 -9.55
N ALA A 111 -22.34 -4.89 -10.70
CA ALA A 111 -22.54 -6.32 -10.96
C ALA A 111 -21.22 -7.04 -11.26
N ALA A 112 -20.32 -6.42 -12.02
CA ALA A 112 -19.06 -7.00 -12.46
C ALA A 112 -17.83 -6.17 -12.12
N HIS A 113 -17.94 -4.86 -12.08
CA HIS A 113 -16.79 -3.97 -11.86
C HIS A 113 -16.14 -4.22 -10.48
N PRO A 114 -14.79 -4.26 -10.39
CA PRO A 114 -14.07 -4.53 -9.12
C PRO A 114 -14.39 -3.53 -7.99
N TYR A 115 -14.93 -2.37 -8.28
CA TYR A 115 -15.37 -1.39 -7.28
C TYR A 115 -16.49 -1.88 -6.36
N ARG A 116 -17.11 -3.01 -6.69
CA ARG A 116 -18.03 -3.71 -5.80
C ARG A 116 -17.39 -4.21 -4.50
N THR A 117 -16.06 -4.41 -4.50
CA THR A 117 -15.33 -4.94 -3.35
C THR A 117 -14.85 -3.82 -2.43
N PRO A 118 -14.92 -3.98 -1.11
CA PRO A 118 -14.40 -2.99 -0.17
C PRO A 118 -12.86 -2.93 -0.24
N VAL A 119 -12.29 -1.74 -0.07
CA VAL A 119 -10.83 -1.54 -0.03
C VAL A 119 -10.18 -2.34 1.09
N ILE A 120 -10.82 -2.38 2.26
CA ILE A 120 -10.33 -3.14 3.41
C ILE A 120 -10.45 -4.66 3.23
N GLY A 121 -11.24 -5.11 2.26
CA GLY A 121 -11.50 -6.52 1.98
C GLY A 121 -12.74 -7.07 2.71
N TRP A 122 -13.27 -8.17 2.18
CA TRP A 122 -14.29 -8.96 2.89
C TRP A 122 -13.66 -9.71 4.06
N MET A 123 -14.37 -9.84 5.16
CA MET A 123 -13.87 -10.57 6.35
C MET A 123 -13.47 -12.00 5.99
N SER A 124 -14.29 -12.69 5.18
CA SER A 124 -14.00 -14.06 4.72
C SER A 124 -12.70 -14.17 3.93
N ASP A 125 -12.32 -13.16 3.14
CA ASP A 125 -11.06 -13.16 2.41
C ASP A 125 -9.89 -12.90 3.38
N LEU A 126 -10.04 -11.94 4.30
CA LEU A 126 -9.04 -11.66 5.32
C LEU A 126 -8.75 -12.88 6.21
N GLU A 127 -9.79 -13.63 6.61
CA GLU A 127 -9.66 -14.84 7.45
C GLU A 127 -8.89 -15.97 6.74
N ASN A 128 -8.91 -16.00 5.41
CA ASN A 128 -8.27 -17.04 4.61
C ASN A 128 -6.97 -16.59 3.91
N MET A 129 -6.61 -15.30 4.03
CA MET A 129 -5.41 -14.74 3.40
C MET A 129 -4.14 -15.23 4.07
N GLY A 130 -3.18 -15.69 3.27
CA GLY A 130 -1.90 -16.19 3.75
C GLY A 130 -0.72 -15.27 3.48
N LEU A 131 0.39 -15.51 4.17
CA LEU A 131 1.67 -14.80 3.95
C LEU A 131 2.10 -14.84 2.48
N ALA A 132 1.91 -15.99 1.81
CA ALA A 132 2.29 -16.17 0.42
C ALA A 132 1.55 -15.19 -0.50
N ASP A 133 0.25 -14.97 -0.26
CA ASP A 133 -0.57 -14.05 -1.06
C ASP A 133 -0.02 -12.62 -0.99
N ALA A 134 0.32 -12.16 0.23
CA ALA A 134 0.89 -10.83 0.44
C ALA A 134 2.28 -10.70 -0.22
N MET A 135 3.13 -11.72 -0.11
CA MET A 135 4.45 -11.72 -0.74
C MET A 135 4.37 -11.75 -2.27
N ASP A 136 3.43 -12.50 -2.83
CA ASP A 136 3.22 -12.58 -4.28
C ASP A 136 2.64 -11.26 -4.81
N TRP A 137 1.76 -10.63 -4.06
CA TRP A 137 1.25 -9.29 -4.38
C TRP A 137 2.37 -8.25 -4.40
N TYR A 138 3.22 -8.24 -3.37
CA TYR A 138 4.38 -7.36 -3.29
C TYR A 138 5.33 -7.56 -4.47
N LYS A 139 5.72 -8.81 -4.74
CA LYS A 139 6.63 -9.14 -5.84
C LYS A 139 6.05 -8.77 -7.21
N THR A 140 4.74 -8.83 -7.35
CA THR A 140 4.05 -8.55 -8.62
C THR A 140 3.92 -7.06 -8.88
N TRP A 141 3.52 -6.27 -7.88
CA TRP A 141 3.04 -4.92 -8.10
C TRP A 141 3.99 -3.80 -7.65
N TYR A 142 4.90 -4.08 -6.70
CA TYR A 142 5.83 -3.08 -6.17
C TYR A 142 7.10 -3.02 -7.03
N ALA A 143 7.04 -2.20 -8.06
CA ALA A 143 8.12 -2.02 -9.03
C ALA A 143 8.18 -0.56 -9.51
N PRO A 144 9.36 -0.03 -9.90
CA PRO A 144 9.49 1.34 -10.35
C PRO A 144 8.58 1.69 -11.53
N ASN A 145 8.39 0.76 -12.45
CA ASN A 145 7.52 0.94 -13.61
C ASN A 145 6.02 0.80 -13.33
N ASN A 146 5.62 0.58 -12.07
CA ASN A 146 4.24 0.64 -11.57
C ASN A 146 4.08 1.70 -10.47
N THR A 147 5.03 2.60 -10.34
CA THR A 147 5.08 3.59 -9.27
C THR A 147 5.23 5.00 -9.85
N THR A 148 4.55 5.95 -9.24
CA THR A 148 4.73 7.38 -9.51
C THR A 148 5.32 8.03 -8.26
N LEU A 149 6.50 8.64 -8.40
CA LEU A 149 7.12 9.46 -7.35
C LEU A 149 6.66 10.90 -7.52
N VAL A 150 6.06 11.47 -6.47
CA VAL A 150 5.65 12.87 -6.42
C VAL A 150 6.40 13.58 -5.29
N VAL A 151 7.07 14.67 -5.61
CA VAL A 151 7.74 15.53 -4.64
C VAL A 151 7.19 16.94 -4.78
N CYS A 152 6.70 17.51 -3.69
CA CYS A 152 6.13 18.86 -3.65
C CYS A 152 6.71 19.61 -2.46
N GLY A 153 7.23 20.83 -2.70
CA GLY A 153 7.79 21.66 -1.64
C GLY A 153 8.86 22.62 -2.15
N ASP A 154 9.64 23.17 -1.24
CA ASP A 154 10.75 24.09 -1.52
C ASP A 154 12.00 23.29 -1.94
N VAL A 155 11.98 22.77 -3.16
CA VAL A 155 13.02 21.94 -3.76
C VAL A 155 13.23 22.30 -5.22
N GLU A 156 14.44 22.09 -5.75
CA GLU A 156 14.76 22.25 -7.16
C GLU A 156 14.50 20.92 -7.90
N ALA A 157 13.83 20.99 -9.04
CA ALA A 157 13.43 19.81 -9.82
C ALA A 157 14.63 18.95 -10.24
N GLU A 158 15.74 19.58 -10.63
CA GLU A 158 16.98 18.91 -11.03
C GLU A 158 17.57 18.08 -9.89
N ASP A 159 17.52 18.59 -8.66
CA ASP A 159 17.97 17.84 -7.48
C ASP A 159 17.05 16.65 -7.18
N VAL A 160 15.73 16.83 -7.31
CA VAL A 160 14.77 15.75 -7.17
C VAL A 160 15.04 14.65 -8.18
N PHE A 161 15.19 14.96 -9.47
CA PHE A 161 15.47 13.97 -10.51
C PHE A 161 16.80 13.28 -10.29
N ARG A 162 17.84 14.01 -9.91
CA ARG A 162 19.16 13.45 -9.60
C ARG A 162 19.11 12.47 -8.44
N LEU A 163 18.39 12.80 -7.36
CA LEU A 163 18.22 11.94 -6.20
C LEU A 163 17.33 10.74 -6.51
N ALA A 164 16.24 10.94 -7.25
CA ALA A 164 15.40 9.84 -7.71
C ALA A 164 16.19 8.85 -8.56
N GLY A 165 17.00 9.33 -9.53
CA GLY A 165 17.90 8.50 -10.32
C GLY A 165 18.92 7.75 -9.48
N LYS A 166 19.47 8.38 -8.43
CA LYS A 166 20.42 7.75 -7.51
C LYS A 166 19.82 6.57 -6.75
N PHE A 167 18.60 6.71 -6.22
CA PHE A 167 18.02 5.72 -5.31
C PHE A 167 17.15 4.68 -6.05
N PHE A 168 16.42 5.09 -7.08
CA PHE A 168 15.51 4.20 -7.80
C PHE A 168 16.08 3.72 -9.16
N GLY A 169 17.04 4.43 -9.74
CA GLY A 169 17.51 4.17 -11.10
C GLY A 169 18.15 2.79 -11.31
N ALA A 170 18.70 2.17 -10.26
CA ALA A 170 19.27 0.82 -10.32
C ALA A 170 18.22 -0.28 -10.06
N ILE A 171 17.01 0.06 -9.66
CA ILE A 171 15.95 -0.92 -9.39
C ILE A 171 15.38 -1.38 -10.73
N PRO A 172 15.41 -2.68 -11.06
CA PRO A 172 14.96 -3.16 -12.35
C PRO A 172 13.43 -3.06 -12.47
N ALA A 173 12.97 -2.72 -13.66
CA ALA A 173 11.55 -2.84 -14.02
C ALA A 173 11.12 -4.31 -13.97
N ARG A 174 9.84 -4.54 -13.66
CA ARG A 174 9.24 -5.88 -13.63
C ARG A 174 8.24 -6.05 -14.78
N THR A 175 8.02 -7.29 -15.21
CA THR A 175 6.91 -7.61 -16.10
C THR A 175 5.62 -7.55 -15.30
N LEU A 176 4.78 -6.58 -15.60
CA LEU A 176 3.49 -6.42 -14.93
C LEU A 176 2.42 -7.28 -15.63
N PRO A 177 1.51 -7.90 -14.87
CA PRO A 177 0.38 -8.59 -15.45
C PRO A 177 -0.48 -7.65 -16.30
N GLN A 178 -0.88 -8.11 -17.48
CA GLN A 178 -1.80 -7.36 -18.31
C GLN A 178 -3.21 -7.43 -17.70
N ARG A 179 -3.73 -6.27 -17.31
CA ARG A 179 -5.10 -6.15 -16.82
C ARG A 179 -6.08 -6.12 -17.99
N LYS A 180 -7.06 -7.00 -17.96
CA LYS A 180 -8.18 -6.92 -18.90
C LYS A 180 -9.18 -5.89 -18.39
N PRO A 181 -9.65 -4.95 -19.24
CA PRO A 181 -10.71 -4.03 -18.86
C PRO A 181 -11.96 -4.82 -18.45
N GLN A 182 -12.50 -4.47 -17.29
CA GLN A 182 -13.77 -5.03 -16.84
C GLN A 182 -14.87 -3.98 -17.09
N VAL A 183 -15.78 -4.32 -17.97
CA VAL A 183 -16.89 -3.44 -18.33
C VAL A 183 -18.10 -3.81 -17.48
N GLU A 184 -18.69 -2.83 -16.83
CA GLU A 184 -19.94 -3.01 -16.12
C GLU A 184 -21.06 -3.29 -17.14
N PRO A 185 -21.87 -4.36 -16.96
CA PRO A 185 -22.98 -4.62 -17.83
C PRO A 185 -24.05 -3.53 -17.74
N PRO A 186 -24.82 -3.24 -18.80
CA PRO A 186 -25.91 -2.30 -18.74
C PRO A 186 -26.90 -2.68 -17.63
N GLN A 187 -27.14 -1.76 -16.72
CA GLN A 187 -28.14 -1.93 -15.66
C GLN A 187 -29.49 -1.49 -16.19
N ARG A 188 -30.52 -2.30 -15.92
CA ARG A 188 -31.91 -2.08 -16.36
C ARG A 188 -32.79 -1.76 -15.16
#